data_92414bd569a546499372b93d34f3b1e7
#
_entry.id   92414bd569a546499372b93d34f3b1e7
#
_cell.length_a   1.000
_cell.length_b   1.000
_cell.length_c   1.000
_cell.angle_alpha   90.00
_cell.angle_beta   90.00
_cell.angle_gamma   90.00
#
_symmetry.space_group_name_H-M   'P 1'
#
loop_
_entity.id
_entity.type
_entity.pdbx_description
1 polymer ?
#
loop_
_entity_poly.entity_id
_entity_poly.type
_entity_poly.pdbx_seq_one_letter_code
_entity_poly.pdbx_strand_id
1 'polypeptide(L)'
;MISEKFATAHEKSNIFCNFAAEMKKILFICLGNICRSPAADGIMKHLVSERGLDDEFLIDSAGIGSWHVGQLPDRRMRECGQRHGYNFDHRARQFSSKDFARFDYIAVMDQENYHDVARQANSQDDLRKIIRMSDYLRHHPGQKTVPDPYYGGTRDFEFALELLEDACEGLLDDLSR
;
A
#
# COMPACT_ATOMS: atom_id res chain seq x y z
N MET A 1 -27.11 -6.53 -70.23
CA MET A 1 -25.70 -6.87 -70.03
C MET A 1 -25.22 -6.19 -68.78
N ILE A 2 -25.31 -6.78 -67.82
CA ILE A 2 -24.80 -7.20 -66.56
C ILE A 2 -23.62 -6.33 -66.10
N SER A 3 -23.82 -5.52 -65.09
CA SER A 3 -22.78 -4.88 -64.31
C SER A 3 -22.97 -5.25 -62.83
N GLU A 4 -22.11 -6.14 -62.37
CA GLU A 4 -22.05 -6.52 -60.96
C GLU A 4 -21.34 -5.42 -60.15
N LYS A 5 -22.03 -4.99 -59.10
CA LYS A 5 -21.46 -4.07 -58.11
C LYS A 5 -20.85 -4.90 -57.00
N PHE A 6 -19.52 -4.82 -56.87
CA PHE A 6 -18.84 -5.28 -55.68
C PHE A 6 -19.00 -4.26 -54.56
N ALA A 7 -19.68 -4.68 -53.49
CA ALA A 7 -19.73 -3.94 -52.25
C ALA A 7 -18.46 -4.26 -51.45
N THR A 8 -17.63 -3.27 -51.22
CA THR A 8 -16.49 -3.35 -50.31
C THR A 8 -16.97 -3.23 -48.88
N ALA A 9 -16.83 -4.30 -48.13
CA ALA A 9 -17.02 -4.30 -46.68
C ALA A 9 -15.94 -3.43 -46.03
N HIS A 10 -16.37 -2.36 -45.39
CA HIS A 10 -15.53 -1.59 -44.47
C HIS A 10 -15.37 -2.40 -43.18
N GLU A 11 -14.27 -3.10 -43.07
CA GLU A 11 -13.79 -3.59 -41.76
C GLU A 11 -13.46 -2.40 -40.90
N LYS A 12 -14.38 -2.07 -39.98
CA LYS A 12 -14.07 -1.24 -38.85
C LYS A 12 -13.24 -2.08 -37.89
N SER A 13 -11.94 -2.02 -38.04
CA SER A 13 -11.02 -2.46 -37.00
C SER A 13 -11.19 -1.54 -35.81
N ASN A 14 -11.97 -2.00 -34.84
CA ASN A 14 -11.95 -1.44 -33.50
C ASN A 14 -10.56 -1.70 -32.91
N ILE A 15 -9.70 -0.72 -33.05
CA ILE A 15 -8.48 -0.64 -32.25
C ILE A 15 -8.95 -0.28 -30.83
N PHE A 16 -9.30 -1.29 -30.04
CA PHE A 16 -9.30 -1.18 -28.60
C PHE A 16 -7.83 -0.99 -28.21
N CYS A 17 -7.39 0.26 -28.07
CA CYS A 17 -6.24 0.59 -27.26
C CYS A 17 -6.61 0.16 -25.81
N ASN A 18 -6.29 -1.08 -25.49
CA ASN A 18 -6.16 -1.50 -24.10
C ASN A 18 -4.95 -0.71 -23.54
N PHE A 19 -5.19 0.49 -23.04
CA PHE A 19 -4.35 1.09 -22.05
C PHE A 19 -4.54 0.21 -20.80
N ALA A 20 -3.74 -0.84 -20.68
CA ALA A 20 -3.57 -1.50 -19.41
C ALA A 20 -3.09 -0.40 -18.45
N ALA A 21 -3.92 -0.01 -17.49
CA ALA A 21 -3.52 0.93 -16.48
C ALA A 21 -2.23 0.40 -15.83
N GLU A 22 -1.19 1.23 -15.76
CA GLU A 22 0.08 0.80 -15.19
C GLU A 22 -0.15 0.47 -13.72
N MET A 23 0.22 -0.75 -13.31
CA MET A 23 0.02 -1.26 -11.96
C MET A 23 0.75 -0.37 -10.95
N LYS A 24 0.03 0.22 -9.99
CA LYS A 24 0.58 1.03 -8.91
C LYS A 24 1.15 0.15 -7.81
N LYS A 25 2.38 0.39 -7.42
CA LYS A 25 3.13 -0.47 -6.49
C LYS A 25 3.39 0.27 -5.19
N ILE A 26 2.79 -0.21 -4.11
CA ILE A 26 2.84 0.42 -2.79
C ILE A 26 3.60 -0.47 -1.80
N LEU A 27 4.56 0.10 -1.11
CA LEU A 27 5.30 -0.53 -0.03
C LEU A 27 5.04 0.20 1.29
N PHE A 28 4.47 -0.48 2.26
CA PHE A 28 4.28 0.06 3.61
C PHE A 28 5.50 -0.23 4.49
N ILE A 29 5.98 0.77 5.21
CA ILE A 29 7.19 0.66 6.05
C ILE A 29 6.87 1.04 7.49
N CYS A 30 7.32 0.21 8.44
CA CYS A 30 7.45 0.57 9.84
C CYS A 30 8.79 0.08 10.40
N LEU A 31 9.01 0.16 11.70
CA LEU A 31 10.31 -0.21 12.29
C LEU A 31 10.62 -1.71 12.12
N GLY A 32 9.73 -2.60 12.57
CA GLY A 32 9.99 -4.04 12.64
C GLY A 32 9.20 -4.91 11.67
N ASN A 33 8.27 -4.36 10.90
CA ASN A 33 7.37 -5.08 9.99
C ASN A 33 6.52 -6.17 10.68
N ILE A 34 6.09 -5.92 11.92
CA ILE A 34 5.23 -6.85 12.68
C ILE A 34 3.95 -6.22 13.22
N CYS A 35 3.81 -4.90 13.24
CA CYS A 35 2.60 -4.21 13.73
C CYS A 35 1.97 -3.36 12.62
N ARG A 36 2.46 -2.13 12.42
CA ARG A 36 1.82 -1.11 11.58
C ARG A 36 1.85 -1.45 10.09
N SER A 37 3.02 -1.73 9.53
CA SER A 37 3.15 -1.96 8.09
C SER A 37 2.46 -3.22 7.58
N PRO A 38 2.50 -4.39 8.28
CA PRO A 38 1.75 -5.55 7.82
C PRO A 38 0.24 -5.39 8.00
N ALA A 39 -0.21 -4.58 8.96
CA ALA A 39 -1.62 -4.22 9.09
C ALA A 39 -2.07 -3.33 7.91
N ALA A 40 -1.30 -2.29 7.57
CA ALA A 40 -1.59 -1.44 6.42
C ALA A 40 -1.62 -2.25 5.09
N ASP A 41 -0.68 -3.17 4.92
CA ASP A 41 -0.64 -4.12 3.79
C ASP A 41 -1.94 -4.93 3.70
N GLY A 42 -2.35 -5.56 4.80
CA GLY A 42 -3.57 -6.37 4.84
C GLY A 42 -4.85 -5.56 4.63
N ILE A 43 -4.95 -4.37 5.23
CA ILE A 43 -6.08 -3.45 5.06
C ILE A 43 -6.16 -2.99 3.60
N MET A 44 -5.05 -2.54 3.01
CA MET A 44 -5.04 -2.06 1.64
C MET A 44 -5.41 -3.16 0.64
N LYS A 45 -4.90 -4.38 0.81
CA LYS A 45 -5.28 -5.53 -0.01
C LYS A 45 -6.78 -5.82 0.07
N HIS A 46 -7.35 -5.76 1.28
CA HIS A 46 -8.78 -5.93 1.49
C HIS A 46 -9.59 -4.86 0.75
N LEU A 47 -9.25 -3.58 0.91
CA LEU A 47 -9.93 -2.46 0.25
C LEU A 47 -9.83 -2.52 -1.28
N VAL A 48 -8.67 -2.86 -1.80
CA VAL A 48 -8.44 -3.05 -3.26
C VAL A 48 -9.31 -4.18 -3.79
N SER A 49 -9.37 -5.30 -3.09
CA SER A 49 -10.20 -6.44 -3.50
C SER A 49 -11.71 -6.15 -3.42
N GLU A 50 -12.17 -5.46 -2.37
CA GLU A 50 -13.57 -5.03 -2.26
C GLU A 50 -13.99 -4.10 -3.41
N ARG A 51 -13.06 -3.30 -3.94
CA ARG A 51 -13.31 -2.39 -5.06
C ARG A 51 -13.08 -3.03 -6.44
N GLY A 52 -12.63 -4.29 -6.50
CA GLY A 52 -12.33 -4.99 -7.75
C GLY A 52 -11.12 -4.42 -8.50
N LEU A 53 -10.12 -3.90 -7.77
CA LEU A 53 -8.94 -3.24 -8.30
C LEU A 53 -7.66 -4.10 -8.18
N ASP A 54 -7.79 -5.41 -7.96
CA ASP A 54 -6.68 -6.32 -7.70
C ASP A 54 -5.60 -6.29 -8.80
N ASP A 55 -5.99 -6.09 -10.05
CA ASP A 55 -5.08 -6.01 -11.20
C ASP A 55 -4.39 -4.66 -11.34
N GLU A 56 -4.80 -3.65 -10.57
CA GLU A 56 -4.27 -2.28 -10.64
C GLU A 56 -3.23 -1.98 -9.54
N PHE A 57 -3.14 -2.81 -8.50
CA PHE A 57 -2.28 -2.56 -7.35
C PHE A 57 -1.41 -3.76 -6.98
N LEU A 58 -0.12 -3.51 -6.76
CA LEU A 58 0.80 -4.40 -6.07
C LEU A 58 1.08 -3.83 -4.67
N ILE A 59 0.78 -4.60 -3.63
CA ILE A 59 0.88 -4.15 -2.24
C ILE A 59 1.82 -5.09 -1.49
N ASP A 60 2.74 -4.50 -0.73
CA ASP A 60 3.70 -5.23 0.08
C ASP A 60 4.08 -4.40 1.32
N SER A 61 4.77 -5.01 2.28
CA SER A 61 5.30 -4.30 3.43
C SER A 61 6.70 -4.79 3.84
N ALA A 62 7.45 -3.91 4.51
CA ALA A 62 8.79 -4.20 5.00
C ALA A 62 9.09 -3.43 6.30
N GLY A 63 10.14 -3.80 6.99
CA GLY A 63 10.65 -3.10 8.17
C GLY A 63 12.00 -2.48 7.95
N ILE A 64 12.30 -1.41 8.70
CA ILE A 64 13.65 -0.83 8.73
C ILE A 64 14.63 -1.85 9.32
N GLY A 65 14.26 -2.47 10.44
CA GLY A 65 15.09 -3.47 11.10
C GLY A 65 14.87 -4.88 10.57
N SER A 66 15.83 -5.75 10.87
CA SER A 66 15.83 -7.17 10.45
C SER A 66 15.44 -8.15 11.56
N TRP A 67 15.14 -7.68 12.77
CA TRP A 67 14.95 -8.53 13.97
C TRP A 67 13.84 -9.57 13.84
N HIS A 68 12.84 -9.29 13.00
CA HIS A 68 11.64 -10.09 12.86
C HIS A 68 11.50 -10.76 11.50
N VAL A 69 12.54 -10.73 10.65
CA VAL A 69 12.50 -11.34 9.30
C VAL A 69 11.99 -12.79 9.37
N GLY A 70 10.98 -13.09 8.54
CA GLY A 70 10.32 -14.39 8.46
C GLY A 70 9.19 -14.62 9.48
N GLN A 71 9.05 -13.76 10.49
CA GLN A 71 7.99 -13.87 11.49
C GLN A 71 6.63 -13.37 10.95
N LEU A 72 5.56 -13.91 11.52
CA LEU A 72 4.20 -13.37 11.36
C LEU A 72 4.08 -12.04 12.11
N PRO A 73 3.07 -11.23 11.79
CA PRO A 73 2.77 -10.02 12.56
C PRO A 73 2.54 -10.34 14.04
N ASP A 74 2.77 -9.34 14.90
CA ASP A 74 2.53 -9.44 16.34
C ASP A 74 1.15 -10.03 16.61
N ARG A 75 1.07 -10.98 17.55
CA ARG A 75 -0.19 -11.69 17.87
C ARG A 75 -1.30 -10.70 18.21
N ARG A 76 -0.99 -9.64 18.98
CA ARG A 76 -1.96 -8.62 19.38
C ARG A 76 -2.51 -7.86 18.18
N MET A 77 -1.65 -7.53 17.18
CA MET A 77 -2.09 -6.89 15.95
C MET A 77 -2.95 -7.84 15.10
N ARG A 78 -2.59 -9.12 15.02
CA ARG A 78 -3.42 -10.13 14.31
C ARG A 78 -4.78 -10.30 14.96
N GLU A 79 -4.84 -10.40 16.30
CA GLU A 79 -6.10 -10.51 17.05
C GLU A 79 -6.96 -9.25 16.91
N CYS A 80 -6.34 -8.06 16.90
CA CYS A 80 -7.01 -6.80 16.62
C CYS A 80 -7.60 -6.80 15.20
N GLY A 81 -6.80 -7.12 14.19
CA GLY A 81 -7.25 -7.23 12.81
C GLY A 81 -8.40 -8.21 12.62
N GLN A 82 -8.35 -9.38 13.27
CA GLN A 82 -9.43 -10.38 13.20
C GLN A 82 -10.77 -9.83 13.71
N ARG A 83 -10.76 -9.01 14.77
CA ARG A 83 -11.99 -8.35 15.26
C ARG A 83 -12.58 -7.37 14.26
N HIS A 84 -11.74 -6.79 13.40
CA HIS A 84 -12.13 -5.88 12.32
C HIS A 84 -12.35 -6.59 10.97
N GLY A 85 -12.23 -7.94 10.91
CA GLY A 85 -12.46 -8.73 9.70
C GLY A 85 -11.24 -8.92 8.81
N TYR A 86 -10.04 -8.55 9.27
CA TYR A 86 -8.80 -8.73 8.52
C TYR A 86 -8.04 -10.00 8.93
N ASN A 87 -7.27 -10.54 7.99
CA ASN A 87 -6.29 -11.59 8.25
C ASN A 87 -4.88 -11.06 7.89
N PHE A 88 -4.07 -10.77 8.90
CA PHE A 88 -2.70 -10.31 8.72
C PHE A 88 -1.73 -11.49 8.76
N ASP A 89 -1.28 -11.94 7.61
CA ASP A 89 -0.44 -13.14 7.44
C ASP A 89 0.90 -12.87 6.74
N HIS A 90 1.20 -11.60 6.43
CA HIS A 90 2.46 -11.19 5.82
C HIS A 90 3.66 -11.64 6.65
N ARG A 91 4.70 -12.19 5.99
CA ARG A 91 5.97 -12.53 6.63
C ARG A 91 6.92 -11.35 6.61
N ALA A 92 7.40 -10.94 7.78
CA ALA A 92 8.29 -9.81 7.89
C ALA A 92 9.52 -9.94 6.99
N ARG A 93 9.86 -8.87 6.30
CA ARG A 93 11.10 -8.71 5.54
C ARG A 93 11.74 -7.36 5.81
N GLN A 94 13.02 -7.22 5.52
CA GLN A 94 13.72 -5.95 5.67
C GLN A 94 13.60 -5.11 4.40
N PHE A 95 13.44 -3.79 4.59
CA PHE A 95 13.56 -2.78 3.56
C PHE A 95 15.00 -2.65 3.07
N SER A 96 15.18 -2.42 1.80
CA SER A 96 16.47 -2.10 1.21
C SER A 96 16.35 -1.02 0.13
N SER A 97 17.45 -0.36 -0.21
CA SER A 97 17.48 0.65 -1.28
C SER A 97 16.99 0.12 -2.64
N LYS A 98 17.03 -1.19 -2.87
CA LYS A 98 16.48 -1.82 -4.09
C LYS A 98 14.98 -1.69 -4.20
N ASP A 99 14.27 -1.48 -3.09
CA ASP A 99 12.82 -1.32 -3.08
C ASP A 99 12.38 -0.02 -3.77
N PHE A 100 13.22 1.03 -3.80
CA PHE A 100 12.95 2.24 -4.58
C PHE A 100 12.75 1.99 -6.08
N ALA A 101 13.46 1.02 -6.65
CA ALA A 101 13.30 0.64 -8.06
C ALA A 101 12.05 -0.24 -8.30
N ARG A 102 11.54 -0.88 -7.26
CA ARG A 102 10.43 -1.84 -7.34
C ARG A 102 9.06 -1.23 -7.07
N PHE A 103 9.00 -0.16 -6.29
CA PHE A 103 7.76 0.46 -5.83
C PHE A 103 7.66 1.91 -6.29
N ASP A 104 6.43 2.36 -6.50
CA ASP A 104 6.11 3.73 -6.90
C ASP A 104 5.88 4.61 -5.66
N TYR A 105 5.32 4.01 -4.59
CA TYR A 105 5.02 4.67 -3.33
C TYR A 105 5.61 3.88 -2.17
N ILE A 106 6.31 4.57 -1.28
CA ILE A 106 6.88 4.01 -0.05
C ILE A 106 6.24 4.75 1.12
N ALA A 107 5.24 4.13 1.73
CA ALA A 107 4.39 4.73 2.75
C ALA A 107 4.94 4.45 4.16
N VAL A 108 5.32 5.51 4.87
CA VAL A 108 5.93 5.45 6.20
C VAL A 108 4.94 5.88 7.28
N MET A 109 5.11 5.37 8.51
CA MET A 109 4.17 5.53 9.62
C MET A 109 4.45 6.76 10.48
N ASP A 110 5.73 7.12 10.64
CA ASP A 110 6.18 8.21 11.50
C ASP A 110 7.42 8.90 10.93
N GLN A 111 7.90 9.93 11.63
CA GLN A 111 9.03 10.72 11.19
C GLN A 111 10.37 9.95 11.25
N GLU A 112 10.51 9.02 12.19
CA GLU A 112 11.72 8.18 12.29
C GLU A 112 11.79 7.23 11.09
N ASN A 113 10.68 6.56 10.75
CA ASN A 113 10.62 5.74 9.53
C ASN A 113 10.94 6.56 8.28
N TYR A 114 10.42 7.80 8.18
CA TYR A 114 10.74 8.68 7.07
C TYR A 114 12.23 8.93 6.94
N HIS A 115 12.91 9.30 8.04
CA HIS A 115 14.35 9.56 8.03
C HIS A 115 15.16 8.31 7.69
N ASP A 116 14.78 7.15 8.22
CA ASP A 116 15.49 5.90 7.98
C ASP A 116 15.38 5.44 6.52
N VAL A 117 14.22 5.61 5.90
CA VAL A 117 14.03 5.34 4.47
C VAL A 117 14.77 6.36 3.61
N ALA A 118 14.63 7.66 3.92
CA ALA A 118 15.26 8.73 3.16
C ALA A 118 16.80 8.64 3.14
N ARG A 119 17.42 8.15 4.22
CA ARG A 119 18.87 7.89 4.26
C ARG A 119 19.34 6.82 3.28
N GLN A 120 18.45 5.95 2.82
CA GLN A 120 18.75 4.89 1.85
C GLN A 120 18.41 5.27 0.40
N ALA A 121 17.85 6.46 0.19
CA ALA A 121 17.56 6.99 -1.13
C ALA A 121 18.86 7.37 -1.87
N ASN A 122 18.93 7.06 -3.17
CA ASN A 122 20.09 7.34 -4.01
C ASN A 122 19.85 8.53 -4.96
N SER A 123 18.61 9.04 -5.03
CA SER A 123 18.21 10.11 -5.95
C SER A 123 17.09 10.97 -5.37
N GLN A 124 16.86 12.13 -5.99
CA GLN A 124 15.67 12.95 -5.69
C GLN A 124 14.37 12.23 -6.08
N ASP A 125 14.40 11.38 -7.10
CA ASP A 125 13.23 10.60 -7.50
C ASP A 125 12.89 9.54 -6.47
N ASP A 126 13.88 8.91 -5.82
CA ASP A 126 13.65 8.02 -4.69
C ASP A 126 12.97 8.77 -3.53
N LEU A 127 13.45 9.97 -3.19
CA LEU A 127 12.86 10.76 -2.11
C LEU A 127 11.40 11.16 -2.39
N ARG A 128 11.03 11.43 -3.64
CA ARG A 128 9.65 11.76 -4.04
C ARG A 128 8.68 10.60 -3.87
N LYS A 129 9.16 9.36 -3.84
CA LYS A 129 8.34 8.17 -3.63
C LYS A 129 7.91 7.98 -2.17
N ILE A 130 8.58 8.65 -1.23
CA ILE A 130 8.30 8.51 0.20
C ILE A 130 7.09 9.36 0.56
N ILE A 131 6.02 8.72 1.01
CA ILE A 131 4.78 9.35 1.46
C ILE A 131 4.51 9.01 2.93
N ARG A 132 3.80 9.89 3.64
CA ARG A 132 3.41 9.66 5.04
C ARG A 132 1.96 9.21 5.12
N MET A 133 1.71 8.16 5.86
CA MET A 133 0.34 7.68 6.07
C MET A 133 -0.55 8.75 6.74
N SER A 134 0.01 9.57 7.61
CA SER A 134 -0.72 10.67 8.26
C SER A 134 -1.26 11.73 7.30
N ASP A 135 -0.69 11.88 6.11
CA ASP A 135 -1.15 12.84 5.11
C ASP A 135 -2.48 12.43 4.45
N TYR A 136 -2.88 11.18 4.62
CA TYR A 136 -4.11 10.60 4.07
C TYR A 136 -5.22 10.41 5.11
N LEU A 137 -4.98 10.81 6.37
CA LEU A 137 -6.01 10.79 7.43
C LEU A 137 -7.11 11.81 7.14
N ARG A 138 -8.36 11.35 7.16
CA ARG A 138 -9.56 12.18 6.89
C ARG A 138 -10.36 12.46 8.15
N HIS A 139 -10.41 11.48 9.05
CA HIS A 139 -11.24 11.52 10.23
C HIS A 139 -10.46 11.85 11.51
N HIS A 140 -9.13 11.98 11.41
CA HIS A 140 -8.24 12.27 12.55
C HIS A 140 -7.43 13.56 12.30
N PRO A 141 -8.10 14.73 12.24
CA PRO A 141 -7.42 16.00 11.96
C PRO A 141 -6.40 16.31 13.07
N GLY A 142 -5.20 16.68 12.67
CA GLY A 142 -4.12 16.99 13.61
C GLY A 142 -3.24 15.81 14.04
N GLN A 143 -3.64 14.57 13.73
CA GLN A 143 -2.78 13.39 13.94
C GLN A 143 -1.63 13.41 12.95
N LYS A 144 -0.39 13.40 13.45
CA LYS A 144 0.83 13.57 12.62
C LYS A 144 1.54 12.28 12.27
N THR A 145 1.19 11.19 12.93
CA THR A 145 1.84 9.88 12.79
C THR A 145 0.84 8.77 13.03
N VAL A 146 1.17 7.55 12.58
CA VAL A 146 0.57 6.33 13.11
C VAL A 146 1.50 5.83 14.24
N PRO A 147 1.14 6.00 15.51
CA PRO A 147 2.01 5.67 16.64
C PRO A 147 2.31 4.18 16.70
N ASP A 148 3.50 3.83 17.21
CA ASP A 148 3.89 2.44 17.39
C ASP A 148 3.22 1.82 18.62
N PRO A 149 2.34 0.80 18.46
CA PRO A 149 1.62 0.21 19.57
C PRO A 149 2.44 -0.84 20.34
N TYR A 150 3.65 -1.18 19.90
CA TYR A 150 4.40 -2.37 20.35
C TYR A 150 4.57 -2.44 21.88
N TYR A 151 4.89 -1.30 22.53
CA TYR A 151 5.04 -1.22 23.98
C TYR A 151 3.75 -0.84 24.72
N GLY A 152 2.65 -0.66 23.99
CA GLY A 152 1.35 -0.30 24.54
C GLY A 152 0.46 -1.50 24.83
N GLY A 153 -0.79 -1.21 25.18
CA GLY A 153 -1.85 -2.18 25.44
C GLY A 153 -2.83 -2.31 24.28
N THR A 154 -3.93 -3.02 24.54
CA THR A 154 -4.99 -3.27 23.53
C THR A 154 -5.50 -1.99 22.88
N ARG A 155 -5.67 -0.92 23.64
CA ARG A 155 -6.16 0.37 23.12
C ARG A 155 -5.20 1.00 22.11
N ASP A 156 -3.89 0.82 22.31
CA ASP A 156 -2.88 1.37 21.39
C ASP A 156 -2.89 0.61 20.05
N PHE A 157 -3.11 -0.70 20.08
CA PHE A 157 -3.29 -1.52 18.89
C PHE A 157 -4.58 -1.16 18.14
N GLU A 158 -5.71 -0.99 18.84
CA GLU A 158 -6.98 -0.56 18.24
C GLU A 158 -6.83 0.83 17.61
N PHE A 159 -6.22 1.79 18.30
CA PHE A 159 -6.02 3.13 17.79
C PHE A 159 -5.10 3.15 16.56
N ALA A 160 -4.00 2.39 16.57
CA ALA A 160 -3.14 2.28 15.41
C ALA A 160 -3.89 1.66 14.22
N LEU A 161 -4.73 0.64 14.44
CA LEU A 161 -5.52 0.02 13.39
C LEU A 161 -6.55 1.00 12.82
N GLU A 162 -7.27 1.73 13.66
CA GLU A 162 -8.25 2.75 13.25
C GLU A 162 -7.60 3.83 12.36
N LEU A 163 -6.42 4.32 12.73
CA LEU A 163 -5.65 5.26 11.92
C LEU A 163 -5.24 4.66 10.56
N LEU A 164 -4.87 3.38 10.55
CA LEU A 164 -4.48 2.71 9.32
C LEU A 164 -5.67 2.46 8.39
N GLU A 165 -6.85 2.16 8.92
CA GLU A 165 -8.08 2.06 8.14
C GLU A 165 -8.39 3.40 7.45
N ASP A 166 -8.42 4.50 8.21
CA ASP A 166 -8.65 5.85 7.70
C ASP A 166 -7.61 6.25 6.63
N ALA A 167 -6.33 6.06 6.92
CA ALA A 167 -5.26 6.44 6.00
C ALA A 167 -5.21 5.57 4.73
N CYS A 168 -5.47 4.27 4.83
CA CYS A 168 -5.52 3.38 3.66
C CYS A 168 -6.68 3.72 2.73
N GLU A 169 -7.87 4.02 3.27
CA GLU A 169 -8.99 4.53 2.47
C GLU A 169 -8.63 5.83 1.77
N GLY A 170 -8.04 6.78 2.50
CA GLY A 170 -7.60 8.07 1.96
C GLY A 170 -6.59 7.92 0.83
N LEU A 171 -5.58 7.07 1.03
CA LEU A 171 -4.54 6.78 0.03
C LEU A 171 -5.13 6.09 -1.21
N LEU A 172 -5.98 5.08 -1.02
CA LEU A 172 -6.58 4.36 -2.14
C LEU A 172 -7.46 5.29 -2.99
N ASP A 173 -8.26 6.14 -2.37
CA ASP A 173 -9.09 7.12 -3.08
C ASP A 173 -8.25 8.15 -3.85
N ASP A 174 -7.12 8.57 -3.32
CA ASP A 174 -6.20 9.49 -4.00
C ASP A 174 -5.55 8.84 -5.22
N LEU A 175 -5.13 7.58 -5.09
CA LEU A 175 -4.49 6.83 -6.16
C LEU A 175 -5.47 6.29 -7.22
N SER A 176 -6.77 6.24 -6.95
CA SER A 176 -7.80 5.73 -7.87
C SER A 176 -8.48 6.81 -8.73
N ARG A 177 -8.01 8.06 -8.65
CA ARG A 177 -8.55 9.22 -9.39
C ARG A 177 -8.06 9.32 -10.85
#